data_a8dfb7ca2c4cf30e1da1db46534bd144
#
_entry.id   a8dfb7ca2c4cf30e1da1db46534bd144
#
_cell.length_a   1.000
_cell.length_b   1.000
_cell.length_c   1.000
_cell.angle_alpha   90.00
_cell.angle_beta   90.00
_cell.angle_gamma   90.00
#
_symmetry.space_group_name_H-M   'P 1'
#
loop_
_entity.id
_entity.type
_entity.pdbx_description
1 polymer ?
#
loop_
_entity_poly.entity_id
_entity_poly.type
_entity_poly.pdbx_seq_one_letter_code
_entity_poly.pdbx_strand_id
1 'polypeptide(L)'
;MAAGIQLPDSGETIDLQQQVFRLQALLEAARQVHATTEEAEVLETVLRIVVRELEMAGAAFPAAGLSYGDKIPPPDQEGQHPAALRMYPLDDRDGNRMAELVVAPQDGRELTIYEDDFLQGLALQAAVALESARFHQRSIEFARIEQDLDAARGIQRSLLPQKLPSIDGYSIGFRSVTCYEVGGDYLDIVSQPDGSLLIAVADVAGKGLASAMMSTNFRSAFRAMAIGGMPLEELTTRMNQHHWQEGEEARRRYVTAIFLRLHVEANEIEVVNAGHNPGFLVGPDESVRQFEAAGTPLGLLPGMTYTGERCEFTPGSRLLFYTDGLTEVFRGDEEFGPERLLDSFSKCQKDKADGILDALWAAIEDFSAGGKQGDDMTALALCRYGASPEKDA
;
A
#
# COMPACT_ATOMS: atom_id res chain seq x y z
N MET A 1 74.14 24.24 8.68
CA MET A 1 73.64 23.85 7.34
C MET A 1 72.20 24.29 7.23
N ALA A 2 71.98 25.41 6.55
CA ALA A 2 70.64 25.94 6.31
C ALA A 2 70.12 25.27 5.03
N ALA A 3 69.06 24.46 5.16
CA ALA A 3 68.34 23.92 4.01
C ALA A 3 67.62 25.05 3.28
N GLY A 4 68.07 25.39 2.08
CA GLY A 4 67.40 26.39 1.24
C GLY A 4 66.01 25.86 0.82
N ILE A 5 65.01 26.62 1.19
CA ILE A 5 63.66 26.43 0.60
C ILE A 5 63.76 26.93 -0.84
N GLN A 6 63.76 26.01 -1.79
CA GLN A 6 63.60 26.33 -3.21
C GLN A 6 62.18 26.89 -3.40
N LEU A 7 62.10 28.16 -3.76
CA LEU A 7 60.86 28.77 -4.24
C LEU A 7 60.46 28.07 -5.56
N PRO A 8 59.16 27.72 -5.74
CA PRO A 8 58.71 27.09 -6.99
C PRO A 8 59.00 28.03 -8.18
N ASP A 9 59.31 27.44 -9.32
CA ASP A 9 59.59 28.16 -10.56
C ASP A 9 58.37 29.02 -10.95
N SER A 10 58.63 30.23 -11.47
CA SER A 10 57.57 31.18 -11.81
C SER A 10 56.51 30.60 -12.79
N GLY A 11 56.90 29.60 -13.60
CA GLY A 11 56.00 28.88 -14.49
C GLY A 11 55.05 27.94 -13.76
N GLU A 12 55.52 27.20 -12.76
CA GLU A 12 54.67 26.30 -11.93
C GLU A 12 53.66 27.09 -11.08
N THR A 13 54.05 28.28 -10.61
CA THR A 13 53.16 29.15 -9.81
C THR A 13 52.00 29.71 -10.65
N ILE A 14 52.25 30.05 -11.91
CA ILE A 14 51.23 30.56 -12.84
C ILE A 14 50.25 29.44 -13.21
N ASP A 15 50.75 28.23 -13.46
CA ASP A 15 49.92 27.06 -13.79
C ASP A 15 48.99 26.67 -12.61
N LEU A 16 49.53 26.69 -11.38
CA LEU A 16 48.75 26.44 -10.15
C LEU A 16 47.66 27.49 -9.93
N GLN A 17 47.95 28.76 -10.18
CA GLN A 17 46.96 29.83 -10.06
C GLN A 17 45.83 29.68 -11.09
N GLN A 18 46.14 29.30 -12.30
CA GLN A 18 45.15 29.03 -13.34
C GLN A 18 44.24 27.83 -12.99
N GLN A 19 44.82 26.74 -12.44
CA GLN A 19 44.06 25.58 -11.97
C GLN A 19 43.11 25.95 -10.83
N VAL A 20 43.57 26.74 -9.86
CA VAL A 20 42.73 27.22 -8.75
C VAL A 20 41.56 28.04 -9.28
N PHE A 21 41.79 28.96 -10.20
CA PHE A 21 40.73 29.78 -10.79
C PHE A 21 39.67 28.93 -11.51
N ARG A 22 40.09 27.91 -12.25
CA ARG A 22 39.18 26.99 -12.95
C ARG A 22 38.33 26.18 -11.98
N LEU A 23 38.95 25.64 -10.93
CA LEU A 23 38.21 24.88 -9.91
C LEU A 23 37.18 25.78 -9.19
N GLN A 24 37.52 27.05 -8.96
CA GLN A 24 36.59 28.02 -8.39
C GLN A 24 35.40 28.32 -9.32
N ALA A 25 35.67 28.47 -10.64
CA ALA A 25 34.61 28.67 -11.62
C ALA A 25 33.67 27.47 -11.72
N LEU A 26 34.24 26.25 -11.76
CA LEU A 26 33.42 25.03 -11.76
C LEU A 26 32.63 24.84 -10.48
N LEU A 27 33.21 25.17 -9.33
CA LEU A 27 32.53 25.12 -8.03
C LEU A 27 31.34 26.10 -7.98
N GLU A 28 31.51 27.31 -8.50
CA GLU A 28 30.45 28.30 -8.56
C GLU A 28 29.34 27.88 -9.53
N ALA A 29 29.69 27.34 -10.70
CA ALA A 29 28.76 26.75 -11.64
C ALA A 29 27.97 25.58 -11.00
N ALA A 30 28.68 24.69 -10.28
CA ALA A 30 28.05 23.59 -9.55
C ALA A 30 27.05 24.12 -8.49
N ARG A 31 27.41 25.14 -7.72
CA ARG A 31 26.50 25.77 -6.74
C ARG A 31 25.24 26.31 -7.38
N GLN A 32 25.36 26.94 -8.56
CA GLN A 32 24.19 27.46 -9.28
C GLN A 32 23.30 26.34 -9.78
N VAL A 33 23.87 25.27 -10.32
CA VAL A 33 23.15 24.10 -10.83
C VAL A 33 22.44 23.35 -9.70
N HIS A 34 23.06 23.24 -8.51
CA HIS A 34 22.46 22.60 -7.33
C HIS A 34 21.55 23.50 -6.49
N ALA A 35 21.34 24.77 -6.89
CA ALA A 35 20.49 25.70 -6.13
C ALA A 35 18.99 25.43 -6.29
N THR A 36 18.60 24.59 -7.24
CA THR A 36 17.20 24.23 -7.51
C THR A 36 17.01 22.71 -7.49
N THR A 37 15.77 22.31 -7.19
CA THR A 37 15.31 20.91 -7.25
C THR A 37 14.33 20.64 -8.39
N GLU A 38 14.13 21.64 -9.27
CA GLU A 38 13.29 21.54 -10.45
C GLU A 38 14.13 21.14 -11.67
N GLU A 39 13.78 20.01 -12.33
CA GLU A 39 14.54 19.47 -13.46
C GLU A 39 14.75 20.50 -14.57
N ALA A 40 13.67 21.24 -14.94
CA ALA A 40 13.73 22.25 -15.99
C ALA A 40 14.70 23.40 -15.62
N GLU A 41 14.66 23.87 -14.37
CA GLU A 41 15.55 24.95 -13.90
C GLU A 41 17.01 24.52 -13.85
N VAL A 42 17.30 23.24 -13.51
CA VAL A 42 18.65 22.69 -13.58
C VAL A 42 19.19 22.79 -14.98
N LEU A 43 18.41 22.28 -15.97
CA LEU A 43 18.79 22.30 -17.38
C LEU A 43 18.96 23.73 -17.92
N GLU A 44 18.03 24.63 -17.63
CA GLU A 44 18.11 26.04 -18.04
C GLU A 44 19.32 26.76 -17.42
N THR A 45 19.66 26.44 -16.17
CA THR A 45 20.83 27.01 -15.51
C THR A 45 22.11 26.56 -16.20
N VAL A 46 22.22 25.27 -16.56
CA VAL A 46 23.36 24.76 -17.32
C VAL A 46 23.49 25.48 -18.66
N LEU A 47 22.40 25.61 -19.42
CA LEU A 47 22.41 26.32 -20.71
C LEU A 47 22.87 27.78 -20.56
N ARG A 48 22.40 28.45 -19.52
CA ARG A 48 22.77 29.84 -19.21
C ARG A 48 24.25 29.98 -18.86
N ILE A 49 24.80 29.07 -18.07
CA ILE A 49 26.23 29.04 -17.73
C ILE A 49 27.06 28.83 -18.98
N VAL A 50 26.72 27.84 -19.80
CA VAL A 50 27.45 27.53 -21.06
C VAL A 50 27.52 28.74 -21.99
N VAL A 51 26.39 29.40 -22.22
CA VAL A 51 26.35 30.51 -23.19
C VAL A 51 26.94 31.81 -22.61
N ARG A 52 26.70 32.11 -21.31
CA ARG A 52 27.13 33.40 -20.72
C ARG A 52 28.55 33.36 -20.14
N GLU A 53 28.90 32.29 -19.41
CA GLU A 53 30.20 32.22 -18.72
C GLU A 53 31.31 31.69 -19.60
N LEU A 54 30.99 30.82 -20.61
CA LEU A 54 31.97 30.27 -21.56
C LEU A 54 31.91 30.96 -22.93
N GLU A 55 31.03 32.00 -23.07
CA GLU A 55 30.88 32.74 -24.34
C GLU A 55 30.60 31.82 -25.55
N MET A 56 29.82 30.77 -25.37
CA MET A 56 29.41 29.89 -26.47
C MET A 56 28.30 30.53 -27.29
N ALA A 57 28.22 30.24 -28.59
CA ALA A 57 27.19 30.77 -29.48
C ALA A 57 25.80 30.23 -29.06
N GLY A 58 25.70 28.97 -28.68
CA GLY A 58 24.47 28.36 -28.22
C GLY A 58 24.68 27.06 -27.49
N ALA A 59 23.68 26.67 -26.72
CA ALA A 59 23.59 25.37 -26.06
C ALA A 59 22.14 24.85 -26.05
N ALA A 60 21.95 23.52 -26.06
CA ALA A 60 20.64 22.90 -26.02
C ALA A 60 20.63 21.56 -25.30
N PHE A 61 19.47 21.21 -24.77
CA PHE A 61 19.06 19.85 -24.42
C PHE A 61 17.95 19.42 -25.38
N PRO A 62 18.27 18.80 -26.53
CA PRO A 62 17.28 18.53 -27.58
C PRO A 62 16.10 17.68 -27.13
N ALA A 63 16.34 16.65 -26.31
CA ALA A 63 15.31 15.77 -25.79
C ALA A 63 14.32 16.48 -24.83
N ALA A 64 14.79 17.53 -24.14
CA ALA A 64 13.96 18.36 -23.26
C ALA A 64 13.32 19.55 -24.01
N GLY A 65 13.67 19.77 -25.27
CA GLY A 65 13.19 20.92 -26.07
C GLY A 65 13.72 22.28 -25.58
N LEU A 66 14.79 22.30 -24.77
CA LEU A 66 15.37 23.51 -24.18
C LEU A 66 16.60 23.97 -24.99
N SER A 67 16.71 25.27 -25.21
CA SER A 67 17.88 25.88 -25.86
C SER A 67 18.12 27.31 -25.38
N TYR A 68 19.36 27.77 -25.42
CA TYR A 68 19.77 29.12 -25.08
C TYR A 68 20.87 29.63 -26.03
N GLY A 69 20.81 30.89 -26.43
CA GLY A 69 21.73 31.46 -27.43
C GLY A 69 21.25 31.20 -28.86
N ASP A 70 22.19 31.04 -29.77
CA ASP A 70 21.89 30.77 -31.19
C ASP A 70 21.24 29.41 -31.37
N LYS A 71 20.39 29.31 -32.39
CA LYS A 71 19.62 28.08 -32.66
C LYS A 71 20.56 26.94 -33.08
N ILE A 72 20.62 25.90 -32.30
CA ILE A 72 21.35 24.69 -32.64
C ILE A 72 20.53 23.91 -33.68
N PRO A 73 21.13 23.56 -34.84
CA PRO A 73 20.44 22.76 -35.82
C PRO A 73 20.12 21.36 -35.26
N PRO A 74 18.94 20.79 -35.59
CA PRO A 74 18.62 19.44 -35.21
C PRO A 74 19.61 18.44 -35.84
N PRO A 75 19.75 17.23 -35.26
CA PRO A 75 20.54 16.17 -35.87
C PRO A 75 19.99 15.82 -37.26
N ASP A 76 20.80 15.27 -38.11
CA ASP A 76 20.42 14.78 -39.43
C ASP A 76 19.54 13.51 -39.34
N GLN A 77 19.20 12.92 -40.51
CA GLN A 77 18.36 11.70 -40.56
C GLN A 77 19.04 10.46 -39.94
N GLU A 78 20.34 10.49 -39.76
CA GLU A 78 21.13 9.44 -39.11
C GLU A 78 21.37 9.74 -37.62
N GLY A 79 20.82 10.85 -37.09
CA GLY A 79 20.99 11.27 -35.70
C GLY A 79 22.30 11.99 -35.43
N GLN A 80 23.05 12.37 -36.46
CA GLN A 80 24.35 13.04 -36.32
C GLN A 80 24.19 14.56 -36.33
N HIS A 81 24.87 15.23 -35.39
CA HIS A 81 24.97 16.68 -35.37
C HIS A 81 26.12 17.16 -36.27
N PRO A 82 26.06 18.40 -36.80
CA PRO A 82 27.17 19.01 -37.53
C PRO A 82 28.47 18.89 -36.77
N ALA A 83 29.58 18.63 -37.47
CA ALA A 83 30.90 18.37 -36.90
C ALA A 83 31.45 19.50 -35.98
N ALA A 84 30.89 20.71 -36.09
CA ALA A 84 31.24 21.85 -35.24
C ALA A 84 30.59 21.81 -33.84
N LEU A 85 29.58 20.95 -33.60
CA LEU A 85 28.93 20.81 -32.31
C LEU A 85 29.66 19.83 -31.38
N ARG A 86 29.60 20.06 -30.10
CA ARG A 86 30.11 19.16 -29.06
C ARG A 86 28.97 18.65 -28.20
N MET A 87 29.04 17.37 -27.82
CA MET A 87 28.01 16.69 -27.06
C MET A 87 28.58 16.15 -25.76
N TYR A 88 27.89 16.42 -24.65
CA TYR A 88 28.26 15.98 -23.33
C TYR A 88 27.10 15.19 -22.71
N PRO A 89 27.33 13.90 -22.44
CA PRO A 89 26.27 13.07 -21.84
C PRO A 89 26.04 13.43 -20.37
N LEU A 90 24.80 13.42 -19.98
CA LEU A 90 24.37 13.44 -18.58
C LEU A 90 23.85 12.05 -18.23
N ASP A 91 24.71 11.22 -17.69
CA ASP A 91 24.40 9.84 -17.34
C ASP A 91 24.17 9.72 -15.81
N ASP A 92 23.21 8.86 -15.40
CA ASP A 92 23.00 8.53 -13.99
C ASP A 92 24.12 7.61 -13.46
N ARG A 93 24.04 7.24 -12.17
CA ARG A 93 25.03 6.35 -11.51
C ARG A 93 25.08 4.95 -12.10
N ASP A 94 24.00 4.52 -12.75
CA ASP A 94 23.87 3.20 -13.38
C ASP A 94 24.31 3.24 -14.85
N GLY A 95 24.72 4.42 -15.36
CA GLY A 95 25.17 4.64 -16.73
C GLY A 95 24.04 4.84 -17.75
N ASN A 96 22.82 5.08 -17.30
CA ASN A 96 21.71 5.37 -18.22
C ASN A 96 21.70 6.86 -18.59
N ARG A 97 21.53 7.15 -19.90
CA ARG A 97 21.45 8.51 -20.41
C ARG A 97 20.20 9.23 -19.91
N MET A 98 20.38 10.27 -19.09
CA MET A 98 19.29 11.13 -18.61
C MET A 98 19.01 12.31 -19.54
N ALA A 99 20.07 12.93 -20.06
CA ALA A 99 20.02 14.04 -21.01
C ALA A 99 21.32 14.13 -21.80
N GLU A 100 21.37 14.98 -22.81
CA GLU A 100 22.57 15.26 -23.58
C GLU A 100 22.68 16.76 -23.81
N LEU A 101 23.76 17.36 -23.35
CA LEU A 101 24.06 18.77 -23.58
C LEU A 101 24.79 18.92 -24.93
N VAL A 102 24.19 19.66 -25.82
CA VAL A 102 24.75 20.02 -27.12
C VAL A 102 25.24 21.46 -27.08
N VAL A 103 26.48 21.72 -27.42
CA VAL A 103 27.12 23.03 -27.35
C VAL A 103 27.62 23.44 -28.73
N ALA A 104 27.34 24.68 -29.14
CA ALA A 104 27.84 25.32 -30.34
C ALA A 104 28.90 26.37 -29.96
N PRO A 105 30.20 26.14 -30.28
CA PRO A 105 31.24 27.14 -30.13
C PRO A 105 30.99 28.37 -31.02
N GLN A 106 31.45 29.54 -30.58
CA GLN A 106 31.33 30.79 -31.33
C GLN A 106 32.15 30.70 -32.66
N ASP A 107 31.58 31.14 -33.75
CA ASP A 107 32.18 31.15 -35.09
C ASP A 107 32.70 29.75 -35.58
N GLY A 108 32.20 28.65 -34.99
CA GLY A 108 32.60 27.28 -35.32
C GLY A 108 34.05 26.95 -34.97
N ARG A 109 34.67 27.72 -34.06
CA ARG A 109 36.04 27.44 -33.56
C ARG A 109 36.13 26.14 -32.81
N GLU A 110 37.27 25.57 -32.70
CA GLU A 110 37.53 24.45 -31.80
C GLU A 110 37.53 24.93 -30.34
N LEU A 111 37.01 24.08 -29.43
CA LEU A 111 37.13 24.30 -28.00
C LEU A 111 38.59 24.14 -27.55
N THR A 112 39.02 24.99 -26.63
CA THR A 112 40.25 24.76 -25.90
C THR A 112 40.09 23.53 -24.98
N ILE A 113 41.18 22.89 -24.63
CA ILE A 113 41.21 21.76 -23.68
C ILE A 113 40.51 22.16 -22.37
N TYR A 114 40.65 23.40 -21.96
CA TYR A 114 40.08 23.92 -20.71
C TYR A 114 38.57 24.11 -20.77
N GLU A 115 38.05 24.53 -21.90
CA GLU A 115 36.58 24.66 -22.11
C GLU A 115 35.95 23.28 -22.18
N ASP A 116 36.61 22.33 -22.82
CA ASP A 116 36.14 20.94 -22.89
C ASP A 116 36.10 20.28 -21.51
N ASP A 117 37.19 20.40 -20.71
CA ASP A 117 37.27 19.92 -19.34
C ASP A 117 36.20 20.55 -18.44
N PHE A 118 35.96 21.86 -18.60
CA PHE A 118 34.92 22.57 -17.84
C PHE A 118 33.51 22.05 -18.21
N LEU A 119 33.23 21.90 -19.50
CA LEU A 119 31.95 21.39 -19.99
C LEU A 119 31.68 19.94 -19.55
N GLN A 120 32.72 19.08 -19.56
CA GLN A 120 32.62 17.74 -19.01
C GLN A 120 32.32 17.77 -17.51
N GLY A 121 33.05 18.61 -16.75
CA GLY A 121 32.79 18.78 -15.31
C GLY A 121 31.42 19.34 -15.02
N LEU A 122 30.95 20.33 -15.80
CA LEU A 122 29.63 20.91 -15.69
C LEU A 122 28.52 19.87 -16.02
N ALA A 123 28.71 19.07 -17.08
CA ALA A 123 27.79 18.00 -17.45
C ALA A 123 27.66 16.95 -16.34
N LEU A 124 28.78 16.58 -15.69
CA LEU A 124 28.79 15.69 -14.55
C LEU A 124 28.01 16.28 -13.36
N GLN A 125 28.24 17.57 -13.03
CA GLN A 125 27.49 18.23 -11.95
C GLN A 125 26.01 18.37 -12.28
N ALA A 126 25.68 18.66 -13.53
CA ALA A 126 24.30 18.71 -14.01
C ALA A 126 23.62 17.34 -13.93
N ALA A 127 24.33 16.25 -14.24
CA ALA A 127 23.80 14.90 -14.09
C ALA A 127 23.43 14.59 -12.64
N VAL A 128 24.32 14.90 -11.68
CA VAL A 128 24.06 14.71 -10.25
C VAL A 128 22.88 15.57 -9.76
N ALA A 129 22.81 16.83 -10.19
CA ALA A 129 21.71 17.71 -9.81
C ALA A 129 20.38 17.23 -10.39
N LEU A 130 20.38 16.77 -11.63
CA LEU A 130 19.20 16.22 -12.31
C LEU A 130 18.69 14.94 -11.63
N GLU A 131 19.61 14.02 -11.29
CA GLU A 131 19.28 12.82 -10.52
C GLU A 131 18.66 13.17 -9.16
N SER A 132 19.24 14.16 -8.46
CA SER A 132 18.73 14.66 -7.18
C SER A 132 17.34 15.30 -7.31
N ALA A 133 17.11 16.11 -8.36
CA ALA A 133 15.83 16.73 -8.64
C ALA A 133 14.74 15.66 -8.91
N ARG A 134 15.03 14.65 -9.73
CA ARG A 134 14.13 13.53 -10.01
C ARG A 134 13.82 12.72 -8.77
N PHE A 135 14.81 12.46 -7.93
CA PHE A 135 14.61 11.76 -6.67
C PHE A 135 13.71 12.57 -5.72
N HIS A 136 13.95 13.88 -5.61
CA HIS A 136 13.14 14.77 -4.79
C HIS A 136 11.67 14.80 -5.23
N GLN A 137 11.43 14.94 -6.53
CA GLN A 137 10.08 14.94 -7.10
C GLN A 137 9.33 13.61 -6.84
N ARG A 138 10.02 12.47 -7.04
CA ARG A 138 9.45 11.16 -6.71
C ARG A 138 9.13 11.04 -5.22
N SER A 139 10.00 11.54 -4.34
CA SER A 139 9.78 11.49 -2.89
C SER A 139 8.54 12.28 -2.48
N ILE A 140 8.30 13.45 -3.09
CA ILE A 140 7.08 14.25 -2.84
C ILE A 140 5.84 13.49 -3.31
N GLU A 141 5.89 12.87 -4.49
CA GLU A 141 4.78 12.09 -5.03
C GLU A 141 4.46 10.87 -4.15
N PHE A 142 5.49 10.13 -3.71
CA PHE A 142 5.31 9.02 -2.77
C PHE A 142 4.71 9.47 -1.44
N ALA A 143 5.20 10.56 -0.85
CA ALA A 143 4.66 11.09 0.39
C ALA A 143 3.18 11.50 0.27
N ARG A 144 2.78 12.02 -0.90
CA ARG A 144 1.38 12.36 -1.18
C ARG A 144 0.51 11.10 -1.27
N ILE A 145 0.96 10.08 -2.00
CA ILE A 145 0.25 8.80 -2.12
C ILE A 145 0.08 8.16 -0.74
N GLU A 146 1.13 8.15 0.08
CA GLU A 146 1.09 7.62 1.45
C GLU A 146 0.07 8.38 2.31
N GLN A 147 0.03 9.71 2.21
CA GLN A 147 -0.96 10.53 2.91
C GLN A 147 -2.41 10.21 2.48
N ASP A 148 -2.65 10.04 1.18
CA ASP A 148 -3.97 9.70 0.65
C ASP A 148 -4.42 8.30 1.12
N LEU A 149 -3.48 7.33 1.18
CA LEU A 149 -3.75 5.99 1.70
C LEU A 149 -4.01 5.99 3.22
N ASP A 150 -3.30 6.79 4.00
CA ASP A 150 -3.56 6.95 5.44
C ASP A 150 -4.94 7.55 5.71
N ALA A 151 -5.37 8.51 4.89
CA ALA A 151 -6.72 9.05 4.96
C ALA A 151 -7.77 7.98 4.64
N ALA A 152 -7.55 7.16 3.60
CA ALA A 152 -8.43 6.04 3.24
C ALA A 152 -8.51 5.01 4.36
N ARG A 153 -7.38 4.67 5.02
CA ARG A 153 -7.32 3.82 6.22
C ARG A 153 -8.18 4.37 7.35
N GLY A 154 -8.09 5.68 7.62
CA GLY A 154 -8.89 6.35 8.63
C GLY A 154 -10.39 6.22 8.36
N ILE A 155 -10.81 6.41 7.10
CA ILE A 155 -12.19 6.22 6.66
C ILE A 155 -12.60 4.76 6.87
N GLN A 156 -11.84 3.79 6.36
CA GLN A 156 -12.18 2.37 6.46
C GLN A 156 -12.33 1.91 7.92
N ARG A 157 -11.41 2.32 8.81
CA ARG A 157 -11.54 2.05 10.26
C ARG A 157 -12.81 2.64 10.88
N SER A 158 -13.25 3.80 10.42
CA SER A 158 -14.48 4.43 10.90
C SER A 158 -15.75 3.68 10.46
N LEU A 159 -15.65 2.84 9.42
CA LEU A 159 -16.73 2.03 8.91
C LEU A 159 -16.91 0.72 9.68
N LEU A 160 -15.90 0.25 10.40
CA LEU A 160 -16.04 -0.88 11.32
C LEU A 160 -16.97 -0.54 12.49
N PRO A 161 -17.60 -1.51 13.16
CA PRO A 161 -18.47 -1.27 14.29
C PRO A 161 -17.75 -0.51 15.41
N GLN A 162 -18.09 0.76 15.63
CA GLN A 162 -17.49 1.59 16.66
C GLN A 162 -17.99 1.28 18.07
N LYS A 163 -19.19 0.70 18.15
CA LYS A 163 -19.81 0.26 19.40
C LYS A 163 -20.47 -1.10 19.17
N LEU A 164 -20.11 -2.04 19.99
CA LEU A 164 -20.75 -3.34 20.00
C LEU A 164 -22.07 -3.28 20.79
N PRO A 165 -23.12 -3.98 20.32
CA PRO A 165 -24.35 -4.08 21.09
C PRO A 165 -24.09 -4.83 22.41
N SER A 166 -24.62 -4.30 23.49
CA SER A 166 -24.59 -4.98 24.79
C SER A 166 -25.87 -5.77 24.94
N ILE A 167 -25.74 -7.08 25.02
CA ILE A 167 -26.88 -8.02 25.19
C ILE A 167 -26.62 -8.82 26.45
N ASP A 168 -27.60 -8.88 27.33
CA ASP A 168 -27.49 -9.64 28.57
C ASP A 168 -27.30 -11.13 28.26
N GLY A 169 -26.31 -11.76 28.94
CA GLY A 169 -25.96 -13.15 28.71
C GLY A 169 -25.04 -13.39 27.51
N TYR A 170 -24.56 -12.35 26.78
CA TYR A 170 -23.70 -12.48 25.64
C TYR A 170 -22.44 -11.58 25.75
N SER A 171 -21.34 -12.06 25.21
CA SER A 171 -20.14 -11.24 24.97
C SER A 171 -19.80 -11.30 23.48
N ILE A 172 -19.66 -10.14 22.86
CA ILE A 172 -19.30 -9.99 21.45
C ILE A 172 -18.01 -9.19 21.41
N GLY A 173 -17.03 -9.66 20.65
CA GLY A 173 -15.78 -8.98 20.39
C GLY A 173 -15.32 -9.22 18.98
N PHE A 174 -14.52 -8.31 18.46
CA PHE A 174 -13.82 -8.50 17.18
C PHE A 174 -12.46 -7.83 17.20
N ARG A 175 -11.58 -8.32 16.37
CA ARG A 175 -10.29 -7.70 16.07
C ARG A 175 -10.05 -7.77 14.58
N SER A 176 -9.60 -6.65 13.98
CA SER A 176 -9.24 -6.57 12.58
C SER A 176 -7.94 -5.79 12.45
N VAL A 177 -6.97 -6.36 11.74
CA VAL A 177 -5.63 -5.80 11.50
C VAL A 177 -5.34 -5.94 10.01
N THR A 178 -5.19 -4.81 9.32
CA THR A 178 -4.87 -4.81 7.89
C THR A 178 -3.38 -5.07 7.65
N CYS A 179 -3.06 -5.82 6.60
CA CYS A 179 -1.69 -6.11 6.17
C CYS A 179 -1.05 -4.91 5.47
N TYR A 180 -1.83 -4.18 4.69
CA TYR A 180 -1.44 -2.95 4.00
C TYR A 180 -2.12 -1.73 4.63
N GLU A 181 -1.97 -0.58 3.99
CA GLU A 181 -2.61 0.67 4.43
C GLU A 181 -4.13 0.53 4.52
N VAL A 182 -4.74 -0.22 3.59
CA VAL A 182 -6.17 -0.56 3.53
C VAL A 182 -6.34 -2.03 3.19
N GLY A 183 -7.45 -2.65 3.62
CA GLY A 183 -7.70 -4.09 3.51
C GLY A 183 -8.99 -4.46 2.80
N GLY A 184 -9.06 -5.74 2.36
CA GLY A 184 -10.26 -6.36 1.76
C GLY A 184 -11.26 -6.83 2.80
N ASP A 185 -10.80 -7.13 4.01
CA ASP A 185 -11.61 -7.65 5.09
C ASP A 185 -12.75 -6.73 5.49
N TYR A 186 -13.89 -7.33 5.76
CA TYR A 186 -15.07 -6.63 6.23
C TYR A 186 -15.69 -7.35 7.43
N LEU A 187 -16.12 -6.57 8.41
CA LEU A 187 -16.90 -7.05 9.55
C LEU A 187 -17.96 -6.03 9.89
N ASP A 188 -19.20 -6.50 10.11
CA ASP A 188 -20.28 -5.63 10.59
C ASP A 188 -21.26 -6.36 11.51
N ILE A 189 -21.91 -5.58 12.36
CA ILE A 189 -22.93 -6.05 13.31
C ILE A 189 -24.09 -5.06 13.26
N VAL A 190 -25.26 -5.54 12.85
CA VAL A 190 -26.45 -4.72 12.65
C VAL A 190 -27.57 -5.23 13.53
N SER A 191 -28.04 -4.41 14.47
CA SER A 191 -29.24 -4.70 15.26
C SER A 191 -30.48 -4.60 14.39
N GLN A 192 -31.33 -5.60 14.49
CA GLN A 192 -32.59 -5.69 13.73
C GLN A 192 -33.76 -5.17 14.55
N PRO A 193 -34.86 -4.72 13.91
CA PRO A 193 -36.06 -4.25 14.63
C PRO A 193 -36.72 -5.33 15.47
N ASP A 194 -36.55 -6.61 15.15
CA ASP A 194 -37.07 -7.76 15.88
C ASP A 194 -36.20 -8.17 17.09
N GLY A 195 -35.18 -7.38 17.41
CA GLY A 195 -34.24 -7.66 18.51
C GLY A 195 -33.12 -8.66 18.13
N SER A 196 -33.13 -9.24 16.92
CA SER A 196 -32.06 -10.10 16.47
C SER A 196 -30.81 -9.27 16.08
N LEU A 197 -29.65 -9.91 16.07
CA LEU A 197 -28.43 -9.33 15.49
C LEU A 197 -28.09 -10.01 14.18
N LEU A 198 -27.78 -9.20 13.18
CA LEU A 198 -27.22 -9.66 11.92
C LEU A 198 -25.73 -9.33 11.91
N ILE A 199 -24.90 -10.34 11.70
CA ILE A 199 -23.43 -10.25 11.70
C ILE A 199 -22.93 -10.73 10.35
N ALA A 200 -21.93 -10.04 9.80
CA ALA A 200 -21.22 -10.44 8.60
C ALA A 200 -19.72 -10.37 8.83
N VAL A 201 -18.98 -11.40 8.41
CA VAL A 201 -17.54 -11.41 8.23
C VAL A 201 -17.30 -11.81 6.77
N ALA A 202 -16.48 -11.03 6.08
CA ALA A 202 -16.23 -11.24 4.67
C ALA A 202 -14.81 -10.83 4.30
N ASP A 203 -14.31 -11.41 3.22
CA ASP A 203 -13.04 -11.04 2.60
C ASP A 203 -13.21 -10.89 1.09
N VAL A 204 -12.67 -9.81 0.55
CA VAL A 204 -12.70 -9.47 -0.87
C VAL A 204 -11.41 -9.92 -1.55
N ALA A 205 -11.53 -10.80 -2.54
CA ALA A 205 -10.38 -11.34 -3.27
C ALA A 205 -9.45 -10.25 -3.82
N GLY A 206 -8.17 -10.37 -3.50
CA GLY A 206 -7.10 -9.42 -3.85
C GLY A 206 -6.72 -8.52 -2.68
N LYS A 207 -5.68 -7.68 -2.88
CA LYS A 207 -5.10 -6.86 -1.80
C LYS A 207 -5.06 -5.38 -2.17
N GLY A 208 -4.95 -4.53 -1.15
CA GLY A 208 -4.75 -3.09 -1.28
C GLY A 208 -6.01 -2.30 -1.64
N LEU A 209 -5.84 -1.16 -2.29
CA LEU A 209 -6.90 -0.16 -2.49
C LEU A 209 -8.13 -0.70 -3.23
N ALA A 210 -7.94 -1.56 -4.22
CA ALA A 210 -9.05 -2.07 -5.03
C ALA A 210 -9.97 -3.00 -4.22
N SER A 211 -9.41 -3.91 -3.40
CA SER A 211 -10.20 -4.76 -2.49
C SER A 211 -10.88 -3.93 -1.40
N ALA A 212 -10.20 -2.92 -0.84
CA ALA A 212 -10.77 -1.99 0.12
C ALA A 212 -11.98 -1.20 -0.41
N MET A 213 -11.93 -0.75 -1.67
CA MET A 213 -13.08 -0.11 -2.33
C MET A 213 -14.25 -1.06 -2.49
N MET A 214 -14.00 -2.31 -2.90
CA MET A 214 -15.04 -3.34 -3.03
C MET A 214 -15.64 -3.73 -1.66
N SER A 215 -14.82 -3.81 -0.61
CA SER A 215 -15.26 -4.02 0.77
C SER A 215 -16.22 -2.90 1.24
N THR A 216 -15.93 -1.64 0.89
CA THR A 216 -16.82 -0.51 1.19
C THR A 216 -18.14 -0.58 0.42
N ASN A 217 -18.12 -1.00 -0.85
CA ASN A 217 -19.32 -1.23 -1.63
C ASN A 217 -20.15 -2.38 -1.06
N PHE A 218 -19.50 -3.50 -0.75
CA PHE A 218 -20.13 -4.65 -0.08
C PHE A 218 -20.84 -4.24 1.22
N ARG A 219 -20.18 -3.45 2.07
CA ARG A 219 -20.77 -2.90 3.28
C ARG A 219 -22.06 -2.11 2.99
N SER A 220 -22.02 -1.25 1.99
CA SER A 220 -23.15 -0.40 1.64
C SER A 220 -24.36 -1.23 1.21
N ALA A 221 -24.14 -2.25 0.38
CA ALA A 221 -25.16 -3.21 -0.04
C ALA A 221 -25.71 -4.03 1.14
N PHE A 222 -24.81 -4.58 1.97
CA PHE A 222 -25.17 -5.36 3.16
C PHE A 222 -26.06 -4.55 4.11
N ARG A 223 -25.65 -3.35 4.48
CA ARG A 223 -26.43 -2.50 5.39
C ARG A 223 -27.79 -2.08 4.82
N ALA A 224 -27.86 -1.81 3.52
CA ALA A 224 -29.11 -1.48 2.85
C ALA A 224 -30.10 -2.67 2.87
N MET A 225 -29.60 -3.89 2.64
CA MET A 225 -30.42 -5.11 2.65
C MET A 225 -30.75 -5.58 4.08
N ALA A 226 -29.88 -5.31 5.04
CA ALA A 226 -30.09 -5.66 6.45
C ALA A 226 -31.35 -5.02 7.06
N ILE A 227 -31.72 -3.83 6.61
CA ILE A 227 -32.89 -3.08 7.17
C ILE A 227 -34.22 -3.80 6.92
N GLY A 228 -34.31 -4.64 5.89
CA GLY A 228 -35.57 -5.24 5.45
C GLY A 228 -36.04 -6.45 6.25
N GLY A 229 -35.28 -6.95 7.22
CA GLY A 229 -35.64 -8.13 8.03
C GLY A 229 -35.86 -9.43 7.22
N MET A 230 -35.29 -9.50 6.01
CA MET A 230 -35.41 -10.66 5.12
C MET A 230 -34.72 -11.90 5.69
N PRO A 231 -35.10 -13.14 5.29
CA PRO A 231 -34.40 -14.35 5.64
C PRO A 231 -32.92 -14.29 5.28
N LEU A 232 -32.06 -14.91 6.07
CA LEU A 232 -30.59 -14.83 5.88
C LEU A 232 -30.15 -15.42 4.53
N GLU A 233 -30.79 -16.50 4.10
CA GLU A 233 -30.54 -17.13 2.79
C GLU A 233 -30.90 -16.21 1.62
N GLU A 234 -32.02 -15.48 1.73
CA GLU A 234 -32.45 -14.50 0.73
C GLU A 234 -31.49 -13.30 0.69
N LEU A 235 -31.08 -12.80 1.85
CA LEU A 235 -30.08 -11.73 1.95
C LEU A 235 -28.79 -12.13 1.22
N THR A 236 -28.25 -13.32 1.51
CA THR A 236 -27.03 -13.84 0.90
C THR A 236 -27.17 -13.98 -0.61
N THR A 237 -28.32 -14.50 -1.07
CA THR A 237 -28.62 -14.63 -2.52
C THR A 237 -28.69 -13.26 -3.20
N ARG A 238 -29.31 -12.26 -2.57
CA ARG A 238 -29.36 -10.89 -3.11
C ARG A 238 -28.00 -10.22 -3.10
N MET A 239 -27.18 -10.44 -2.09
CA MET A 239 -25.79 -9.97 -2.05
C MET A 239 -24.99 -10.54 -3.22
N ASN A 240 -25.14 -11.84 -3.53
CA ASN A 240 -24.50 -12.45 -4.70
C ASN A 240 -24.95 -11.79 -6.01
N GLN A 241 -26.26 -11.58 -6.19
CA GLN A 241 -26.80 -10.93 -7.39
C GLN A 241 -26.28 -9.50 -7.54
N HIS A 242 -26.27 -8.74 -6.46
CA HIS A 242 -25.77 -7.37 -6.44
C HIS A 242 -24.31 -7.32 -6.88
N HIS A 243 -23.44 -8.10 -6.23
CA HIS A 243 -22.03 -8.13 -6.56
C HIS A 243 -21.75 -8.58 -8.00
N TRP A 244 -22.51 -9.57 -8.50
CA TRP A 244 -22.43 -10.00 -9.90
C TRP A 244 -22.81 -8.88 -10.88
N GLN A 245 -23.77 -8.02 -10.55
CA GLN A 245 -24.25 -6.92 -11.39
C GLN A 245 -23.33 -5.71 -11.42
N GLU A 246 -22.40 -5.58 -10.47
CA GLU A 246 -21.41 -4.48 -10.41
C GLU A 246 -20.43 -4.46 -11.58
N GLY A 247 -20.38 -5.50 -12.40
CA GLY A 247 -19.58 -5.54 -13.61
C GLY A 247 -18.35 -6.46 -13.53
N GLU A 248 -17.54 -6.44 -14.60
CA GLU A 248 -16.44 -7.40 -14.78
C GLU A 248 -15.34 -7.26 -13.73
N GLU A 249 -14.96 -6.03 -13.38
CA GLU A 249 -13.93 -5.77 -12.37
C GLU A 249 -14.36 -6.23 -10.96
N ALA A 250 -15.64 -6.10 -10.62
CA ALA A 250 -16.17 -6.63 -9.38
C ALA A 250 -16.15 -8.17 -9.35
N ARG A 251 -16.49 -8.82 -10.47
CA ARG A 251 -16.46 -10.29 -10.57
C ARG A 251 -15.07 -10.88 -10.42
N ARG A 252 -14.03 -10.16 -10.84
CA ARG A 252 -12.63 -10.56 -10.62
C ARG A 252 -12.24 -10.51 -9.15
N ARG A 253 -13.00 -9.75 -8.35
CA ARG A 253 -12.84 -9.61 -6.90
C ARG A 253 -14.08 -10.13 -6.20
N TYR A 254 -14.29 -11.44 -6.32
CA TYR A 254 -15.37 -12.13 -5.60
C TYR A 254 -15.20 -11.94 -4.09
N VAL A 255 -16.27 -12.13 -3.35
CA VAL A 255 -16.28 -11.95 -1.90
C VAL A 255 -16.61 -13.27 -1.23
N THR A 256 -15.72 -13.77 -0.39
CA THR A 256 -16.07 -14.82 0.55
C THR A 256 -16.77 -14.19 1.75
N ALA A 257 -17.87 -14.75 2.20
CA ALA A 257 -18.63 -14.19 3.33
C ALA A 257 -19.29 -15.26 4.17
N ILE A 258 -19.30 -15.04 5.48
CA ILE A 258 -20.11 -15.80 6.43
C ILE A 258 -21.04 -14.85 7.15
N PHE A 259 -22.33 -15.17 7.13
CA PHE A 259 -23.38 -14.39 7.77
C PHE A 259 -23.97 -15.14 8.94
N LEU A 260 -24.31 -14.43 10.00
CA LEU A 260 -24.98 -14.98 11.15
C LEU A 260 -26.15 -14.08 11.54
N ARG A 261 -27.28 -14.70 11.87
CA ARG A 261 -28.36 -14.07 12.61
C ARG A 261 -28.46 -14.69 13.98
N LEU A 262 -28.29 -13.88 15.02
CA LEU A 262 -28.47 -14.28 16.40
C LEU A 262 -29.91 -13.92 16.82
N HIS A 263 -30.74 -14.93 17.07
CA HIS A 263 -32.07 -14.81 17.64
C HIS A 263 -31.97 -14.83 19.19
N VAL A 264 -31.82 -13.65 19.76
CA VAL A 264 -31.53 -13.50 21.20
C VAL A 264 -32.58 -14.15 22.09
N GLU A 265 -33.87 -13.93 21.82
CA GLU A 265 -35.00 -14.48 22.60
C GLU A 265 -35.12 -16.01 22.45
N ALA A 266 -34.90 -16.52 21.24
CA ALA A 266 -34.97 -17.95 20.97
C ALA A 266 -33.72 -18.71 21.40
N ASN A 267 -32.62 -17.99 21.67
CA ASN A 267 -31.33 -18.59 21.97
C ASN A 267 -30.79 -19.47 20.81
N GLU A 268 -31.01 -19.02 19.59
CA GLU A 268 -30.62 -19.72 18.37
C GLU A 268 -29.75 -18.84 17.50
N ILE A 269 -28.90 -19.50 16.72
CA ILE A 269 -28.15 -18.88 15.63
C ILE A 269 -28.52 -19.52 14.30
N GLU A 270 -28.58 -18.68 13.27
CA GLU A 270 -28.72 -19.09 11.88
C GLU A 270 -27.47 -18.60 11.14
N VAL A 271 -26.78 -19.50 10.43
CA VAL A 271 -25.50 -19.21 9.73
C VAL A 271 -25.64 -19.58 8.27
N VAL A 272 -25.19 -18.69 7.39
CA VAL A 272 -25.02 -18.95 5.95
C VAL A 272 -23.58 -18.66 5.58
N ASN A 273 -22.87 -19.65 5.02
CA ASN A 273 -21.49 -19.50 4.57
C ASN A 273 -21.44 -19.52 3.04
N ALA A 274 -21.03 -18.38 2.46
CA ALA A 274 -20.88 -18.18 1.02
C ALA A 274 -19.41 -18.24 0.61
N GLY A 275 -18.84 -19.44 0.64
CA GLY A 275 -17.47 -19.71 0.20
C GLY A 275 -16.40 -19.14 1.12
N HIS A 276 -16.72 -18.85 2.37
CA HIS A 276 -15.79 -18.34 3.38
C HIS A 276 -15.18 -19.48 4.20
N ASN A 277 -14.15 -19.17 4.98
CA ASN A 277 -13.56 -20.12 5.93
C ASN A 277 -14.62 -20.69 6.86
N PRO A 278 -14.50 -21.94 7.30
CA PRO A 278 -15.46 -22.54 8.22
C PRO A 278 -15.58 -21.75 9.51
N GLY A 279 -16.82 -21.42 9.93
CA GLY A 279 -17.07 -20.89 11.26
C GLY A 279 -17.03 -22.01 12.31
N PHE A 280 -16.47 -21.73 13.49
CA PHE A 280 -16.34 -22.69 14.57
C PHE A 280 -17.31 -22.40 15.70
N LEU A 281 -18.09 -23.39 16.12
CA LEU A 281 -18.92 -23.36 17.32
C LEU A 281 -18.45 -24.44 18.28
N VAL A 282 -18.08 -24.03 19.49
CA VAL A 282 -17.73 -24.93 20.59
C VAL A 282 -18.86 -24.87 21.63
N GLY A 283 -19.47 -26.01 21.90
CA GLY A 283 -20.54 -26.16 22.88
C GLY A 283 -20.00 -26.20 24.33
N PRO A 284 -20.93 -26.18 25.33
CA PRO A 284 -20.56 -26.26 26.75
C PRO A 284 -19.97 -27.65 27.12
N ASP A 285 -20.24 -28.65 26.31
CA ASP A 285 -19.72 -30.03 26.40
C ASP A 285 -18.41 -30.24 25.63
N GLU A 286 -17.80 -29.14 25.15
CA GLU A 286 -16.60 -29.12 24.31
C GLU A 286 -16.83 -29.75 22.91
N SER A 287 -18.08 -30.04 22.54
CA SER A 287 -18.40 -30.48 21.19
C SER A 287 -18.08 -29.36 20.19
N VAL A 288 -17.48 -29.71 19.04
CA VAL A 288 -17.13 -28.79 17.97
C VAL A 288 -18.07 -29.00 16.79
N ARG A 289 -18.69 -27.92 16.32
CA ARG A 289 -19.42 -27.86 15.07
C ARG A 289 -18.73 -26.86 14.15
N GLN A 290 -18.65 -27.22 12.87
CA GLN A 290 -18.11 -26.34 11.82
C GLN A 290 -19.24 -25.93 10.88
N PHE A 291 -19.31 -24.64 10.53
CA PHE A 291 -20.21 -24.12 9.51
C PHE A 291 -19.46 -24.02 8.20
N GLU A 292 -19.49 -25.09 7.44
CA GLU A 292 -18.82 -25.20 6.14
C GLU A 292 -19.50 -24.33 5.08
N ALA A 293 -18.79 -24.07 3.97
CA ALA A 293 -19.35 -23.33 2.86
C ALA A 293 -20.52 -24.08 2.20
N ALA A 294 -21.69 -23.46 2.21
CA ALA A 294 -22.92 -23.98 1.58
C ALA A 294 -23.10 -23.49 0.13
N GLY A 295 -22.11 -22.78 -0.42
CA GLY A 295 -22.13 -22.24 -1.78
C GLY A 295 -20.80 -21.61 -2.17
N THR A 296 -20.75 -21.05 -3.39
CA THR A 296 -19.57 -20.36 -3.89
C THR A 296 -19.44 -18.96 -3.28
N PRO A 297 -18.24 -18.35 -3.32
CA PRO A 297 -18.08 -16.93 -3.03
C PRO A 297 -19.09 -16.06 -3.79
N LEU A 298 -19.48 -14.94 -3.18
CA LEU A 298 -20.42 -13.98 -3.76
C LEU A 298 -19.81 -13.33 -5.00
N GLY A 299 -20.62 -13.20 -6.05
CA GLY A 299 -20.20 -12.59 -7.31
C GLY A 299 -19.35 -13.49 -8.23
N LEU A 300 -19.03 -14.72 -7.81
CA LEU A 300 -18.27 -15.65 -8.63
C LEU A 300 -19.15 -16.29 -9.72
N LEU A 301 -20.38 -16.65 -9.39
CA LEU A 301 -21.34 -17.24 -10.31
C LEU A 301 -22.71 -16.56 -10.20
N PRO A 302 -23.41 -16.33 -11.35
CA PRO A 302 -24.76 -15.76 -11.32
C PRO A 302 -25.78 -16.80 -10.85
N GLY A 303 -26.87 -16.31 -10.24
CA GLY A 303 -28.03 -17.14 -9.92
C GLY A 303 -27.82 -18.17 -8.82
N MET A 304 -26.73 -18.08 -8.07
CA MET A 304 -26.51 -18.92 -6.89
C MET A 304 -27.54 -18.62 -5.80
N THR A 305 -28.01 -19.68 -5.16
CA THR A 305 -28.81 -19.66 -3.95
C THR A 305 -28.03 -20.29 -2.82
N TYR A 306 -28.27 -19.82 -1.61
CA TYR A 306 -27.54 -20.26 -0.42
C TYR A 306 -28.52 -20.85 0.59
N THR A 307 -28.07 -21.85 1.33
CA THR A 307 -28.82 -22.48 2.40
C THR A 307 -28.17 -22.17 3.73
N GLY A 308 -28.98 -21.99 4.76
CA GLY A 308 -28.55 -21.71 6.13
C GLY A 308 -28.62 -22.93 7.01
N GLU A 309 -27.78 -22.94 8.03
CA GLU A 309 -27.85 -23.89 9.13
C GLU A 309 -28.33 -23.16 10.39
N ARG A 310 -29.30 -23.75 11.07
CA ARG A 310 -29.80 -23.23 12.35
C ARG A 310 -29.48 -24.19 13.48
N CYS A 311 -29.08 -23.65 14.62
CA CYS A 311 -28.85 -24.45 15.82
C CYS A 311 -29.03 -23.59 17.09
N GLU A 312 -29.18 -24.30 18.20
CA GLU A 312 -29.21 -23.68 19.52
C GLU A 312 -27.83 -23.09 19.86
N PHE A 313 -27.87 -21.95 20.53
CA PHE A 313 -26.68 -21.30 21.08
C PHE A 313 -26.83 -21.24 22.60
N THR A 314 -26.48 -22.35 23.26
CA THR A 314 -26.69 -22.56 24.69
C THR A 314 -25.66 -21.84 25.56
N PRO A 315 -25.97 -21.55 26.86
CA PRO A 315 -24.98 -21.00 27.77
C PRO A 315 -23.73 -21.86 27.86
N GLY A 316 -22.57 -21.21 27.80
CA GLY A 316 -21.25 -21.86 27.69
C GLY A 316 -20.75 -22.04 26.25
N SER A 317 -21.62 -21.82 25.25
CA SER A 317 -21.18 -21.89 23.84
C SER A 317 -20.34 -20.68 23.42
N ARG A 318 -19.38 -20.95 22.54
CA ARG A 318 -18.47 -19.96 21.96
C ARG A 318 -18.43 -20.14 20.44
N LEU A 319 -18.50 -19.05 19.70
CA LEU A 319 -18.45 -19.03 18.24
C LEU A 319 -17.30 -18.16 17.78
N LEU A 320 -16.61 -18.60 16.71
CA LEU A 320 -15.53 -17.87 16.05
C LEU A 320 -15.77 -17.84 14.54
N PHE A 321 -15.77 -16.61 13.98
CA PHE A 321 -15.63 -16.39 12.54
C PHE A 321 -14.29 -15.67 12.30
N TYR A 322 -13.63 -15.97 11.20
CA TYR A 322 -12.30 -15.45 10.91
C TYR A 322 -12.02 -15.44 9.41
N THR A 323 -11.14 -14.52 8.96
CA THR A 323 -10.61 -14.48 7.62
C THR A 323 -9.32 -15.31 7.51
N ASP A 324 -8.93 -15.70 6.30
CA ASP A 324 -7.81 -16.61 6.06
C ASP A 324 -6.45 -16.07 6.55
N GLY A 325 -6.29 -14.75 6.66
CA GLY A 325 -5.08 -14.15 7.24
C GLY A 325 -4.75 -14.63 8.66
N LEU A 326 -5.71 -15.18 9.44
CA LEU A 326 -5.41 -15.80 10.72
C LEU A 326 -4.75 -17.18 10.56
N THR A 327 -5.07 -17.90 9.49
CA THR A 327 -4.56 -19.24 9.20
C THR A 327 -3.36 -19.23 8.28
N GLU A 328 -3.29 -18.28 7.34
CA GLU A 328 -2.20 -18.11 6.38
C GLU A 328 -0.99 -17.35 6.98
N VAL A 329 -0.66 -17.65 8.23
CA VAL A 329 0.56 -17.17 8.89
C VAL A 329 1.64 -18.23 8.76
N PHE A 330 2.82 -17.85 8.27
CA PHE A 330 3.90 -18.77 7.97
C PHE A 330 5.10 -18.61 8.91
N ARG A 331 5.68 -19.75 9.28
CA ARG A 331 6.99 -19.88 9.92
C ARG A 331 7.89 -20.71 9.00
N GLY A 332 8.69 -20.07 8.16
CA GLY A 332 9.35 -20.75 7.03
C GLY A 332 8.32 -21.30 6.05
N ASP A 333 8.33 -22.60 5.78
CA ASP A 333 7.37 -23.26 4.91
C ASP A 333 6.15 -23.83 5.66
N GLU A 334 6.08 -23.66 6.97
CA GLU A 334 5.00 -24.18 7.80
C GLU A 334 3.93 -23.11 8.01
N GLU A 335 2.68 -23.44 7.64
CA GLU A 335 1.50 -22.62 7.84
C GLU A 335 0.88 -22.85 9.23
N PHE A 336 0.34 -21.81 9.88
CA PHE A 336 -0.41 -21.95 11.13
C PHE A 336 -1.61 -22.88 10.94
N GLY A 337 -2.42 -22.62 9.95
CA GLY A 337 -3.51 -23.44 9.47
C GLY A 337 -4.76 -23.45 10.35
N PRO A 338 -5.90 -23.92 9.80
CA PRO A 338 -7.18 -23.95 10.50
C PRO A 338 -7.21 -24.93 11.69
N GLU A 339 -6.41 -25.99 11.66
CA GLU A 339 -6.36 -26.98 12.74
C GLU A 339 -5.76 -26.39 14.02
N ARG A 340 -4.68 -25.62 13.92
CA ARG A 340 -4.08 -24.94 15.09
C ARG A 340 -4.97 -23.82 15.60
N LEU A 341 -5.65 -23.11 14.69
CA LEU A 341 -6.63 -22.09 15.08
C LEU A 341 -7.76 -22.70 15.89
N LEU A 342 -8.35 -23.81 15.40
CA LEU A 342 -9.40 -24.53 16.10
C LEU A 342 -8.93 -25.08 17.44
N ASP A 343 -7.74 -25.67 17.50
CA ASP A 343 -7.15 -26.19 18.74
C ASP A 343 -6.96 -25.07 19.79
N SER A 344 -6.44 -23.93 19.35
CA SER A 344 -6.27 -22.75 20.22
C SER A 344 -7.60 -22.19 20.69
N PHE A 345 -8.60 -22.15 19.81
CA PHE A 345 -9.97 -21.66 20.13
C PHE A 345 -10.68 -22.61 21.10
N SER A 346 -10.67 -23.92 20.84
CA SER A 346 -11.39 -24.91 21.65
C SER A 346 -10.80 -25.05 23.05
N LYS A 347 -9.47 -24.95 23.20
CA LYS A 347 -8.78 -24.99 24.49
C LYS A 347 -8.84 -23.69 25.29
N CYS A 348 -9.31 -22.59 24.68
CA CYS A 348 -9.40 -21.30 25.34
C CYS A 348 -10.53 -21.31 26.37
N GLN A 349 -10.18 -21.24 27.66
CA GLN A 349 -11.14 -21.22 28.79
C GLN A 349 -11.55 -19.79 29.19
N LYS A 350 -11.60 -18.86 28.24
CA LYS A 350 -12.03 -17.49 28.49
C LYS A 350 -13.53 -17.37 28.24
N ASP A 351 -14.22 -16.72 29.14
CA ASP A 351 -15.67 -16.54 29.09
C ASP A 351 -16.09 -15.34 28.25
N LYS A 352 -15.15 -14.42 27.93
CA LYS A 352 -15.40 -13.20 27.18
C LYS A 352 -14.74 -13.22 25.82
N ALA A 353 -15.42 -12.69 24.84
CA ALA A 353 -14.96 -12.63 23.45
C ALA A 353 -13.58 -11.97 23.30
N ASP A 354 -13.32 -10.85 23.97
CA ASP A 354 -12.01 -10.16 23.90
C ASP A 354 -10.87 -11.02 24.41
N GLY A 355 -11.12 -11.77 25.53
CA GLY A 355 -10.10 -12.68 26.09
C GLY A 355 -9.79 -13.86 25.17
N ILE A 356 -10.76 -14.33 24.38
CA ILE A 356 -10.56 -15.35 23.34
C ILE A 356 -9.70 -14.78 22.22
N LEU A 357 -10.05 -13.60 21.72
CA LEU A 357 -9.29 -12.93 20.66
C LEU A 357 -7.86 -12.67 21.09
N ASP A 358 -7.62 -12.20 22.31
CA ASP A 358 -6.26 -11.99 22.84
C ASP A 358 -5.44 -13.30 22.87
N ALA A 359 -6.07 -14.40 23.27
CA ALA A 359 -5.41 -15.69 23.29
C ALA A 359 -5.06 -16.22 21.89
N LEU A 360 -5.96 -16.02 20.92
CA LEU A 360 -5.74 -16.40 19.52
C LEU A 360 -4.59 -15.59 18.90
N TRP A 361 -4.61 -14.25 19.07
CA TRP A 361 -3.51 -13.39 18.58
C TRP A 361 -2.17 -13.75 19.20
N ALA A 362 -2.14 -14.03 20.51
CA ALA A 362 -0.92 -14.48 21.19
C ALA A 362 -0.39 -15.81 20.63
N ALA A 363 -1.27 -16.77 20.32
CA ALA A 363 -0.89 -18.04 19.72
C ALA A 363 -0.31 -17.87 18.29
N ILE A 364 -0.88 -16.96 17.50
CA ILE A 364 -0.42 -16.64 16.15
C ILE A 364 0.94 -15.92 16.21
N GLU A 365 1.11 -14.95 17.11
CA GLU A 365 2.37 -14.22 17.30
C GLU A 365 3.51 -15.15 17.76
N ASP A 366 3.20 -16.07 18.69
CA ASP A 366 4.17 -17.08 19.15
C ASP A 366 4.57 -18.02 18.01
N PHE A 367 3.61 -18.44 17.19
CA PHE A 367 3.90 -19.28 16.03
C PHE A 367 4.73 -18.53 14.99
N SER A 368 4.37 -17.30 14.64
CA SER A 368 5.05 -16.53 13.60
C SER A 368 6.49 -16.14 13.95
N ALA A 369 6.83 -16.12 15.24
CA ALA A 369 8.16 -15.75 15.77
C ALA A 369 8.67 -14.41 15.19
N GLY A 370 7.79 -13.43 14.99
CA GLY A 370 8.11 -12.12 14.43
C GLY A 370 8.11 -12.08 12.89
N GLY A 371 7.55 -13.09 12.23
CA GLY A 371 7.30 -13.07 10.78
C GLY A 371 6.38 -11.93 10.37
N LYS A 372 6.50 -11.47 9.12
CA LYS A 372 5.61 -10.43 8.59
C LYS A 372 4.21 -11.00 8.33
N GLN A 373 3.19 -10.21 8.66
CA GLN A 373 1.82 -10.49 8.29
C GLN A 373 1.69 -10.53 6.76
N GLY A 374 1.06 -11.60 6.23
CA GLY A 374 0.91 -11.82 4.80
C GLY A 374 -0.43 -11.35 4.23
N ASP A 375 -1.49 -11.30 5.05
CA ASP A 375 -2.83 -10.89 4.67
C ASP A 375 -3.56 -10.15 5.79
N ASP A 376 -4.74 -9.58 5.49
CA ASP A 376 -5.60 -8.96 6.49
C ASP A 376 -6.09 -10.02 7.48
N MET A 377 -6.12 -9.68 8.76
CA MET A 377 -6.47 -10.58 9.85
C MET A 377 -7.71 -10.05 10.55
N THR A 378 -8.85 -10.68 10.33
CA THR A 378 -10.11 -10.30 11.00
C THR A 378 -10.75 -11.50 11.68
N ALA A 379 -11.12 -11.35 12.94
CA ALA A 379 -11.89 -12.36 13.67
C ALA A 379 -12.99 -11.72 14.51
N LEU A 380 -14.09 -12.44 14.63
CA LEU A 380 -15.21 -12.16 15.51
C LEU A 380 -15.42 -13.33 16.44
N ALA A 381 -15.46 -13.07 17.73
CA ALA A 381 -15.86 -14.04 18.76
C ALA A 381 -17.21 -13.64 19.36
N LEU A 382 -18.09 -14.62 19.53
CA LEU A 382 -19.37 -14.49 20.20
C LEU A 382 -19.46 -15.58 21.28
N CYS A 383 -19.64 -15.17 22.53
CA CYS A 383 -19.79 -16.10 23.66
C CYS A 383 -21.17 -15.93 24.28
N ARG A 384 -21.77 -17.02 24.70
CA ARG A 384 -22.94 -17.01 25.53
C ARG A 384 -22.61 -17.53 26.93
N TYR A 385 -22.76 -16.67 27.92
CA TYR A 385 -22.67 -17.07 29.33
C TYR A 385 -24.05 -17.12 29.98
N GLY A 386 -24.22 -17.85 31.05
CA GLY A 386 -25.51 -17.87 31.78
C GLY A 386 -25.90 -16.45 32.23
N ALA A 387 -27.20 -16.17 32.28
CA ALA A 387 -27.67 -14.92 32.83
C ALA A 387 -26.97 -14.66 34.16
N SER A 388 -26.42 -13.46 34.32
CA SER A 388 -25.80 -13.06 35.60
C SER A 388 -26.85 -13.29 36.70
N PRO A 389 -26.53 -13.96 37.82
CA PRO A 389 -27.45 -14.02 38.90
C PRO A 389 -27.85 -12.59 39.26
N GLU A 390 -29.16 -12.33 39.25
CA GLU A 390 -29.76 -11.05 39.54
C GLU A 390 -28.97 -10.32 40.63
N LYS A 391 -28.64 -9.08 40.40
CA LYS A 391 -28.32 -8.15 41.46
C LYS A 391 -29.62 -7.90 42.21
N ASP A 392 -29.97 -8.85 43.08
CA ASP A 392 -30.94 -8.59 44.16
C ASP A 392 -30.29 -7.61 45.14
N ALA A 393 -30.86 -6.44 45.23
CA ALA A 393 -31.05 -5.49 46.32
C ALA A 393 -30.73 -4.05 45.92
#